data_7b7edef87bd4f0799e0a9582d9ed576c
#
_entry.id   7b7edef87bd4f0799e0a9582d9ed576c
#
_cell.length_a   1.000
_cell.length_b   1.000
_cell.length_c   1.000
_cell.angle_alpha   90.00
_cell.angle_beta   90.00
_cell.angle_gamma   90.00
#
_symmetry.space_group_name_H-M   'P 1'
#
loop_
_entity.id
_entity.type
_entity.pdbx_description
1 polymer ?
#
loop_
_entity_poly.entity_id
_entity_poly.type
_entity_poly.pdbx_seq_one_letter_code
_entity_poly.pdbx_strand_id
1 'polypeptide(L)'
;MCLIPAAIGFVFMSSMSGKDLAESMKQYQNSLEVMSAEAVEYIRGVPVVKTFGQTVFSFKRFKEAIDEYEKWTLGFTKKMRKPMVGFTTAVNSIFVFIIIAAYVFGGHEITAAFGLNLLFYIIITPILTTTLMKLAYAGEAQMQVVDGLKRMGDVMNRQSLKETTNGQIPKDSSVSLRDVTFAYEGAKKNAVDHISIEIKAGEHVAFVGPSGGGKTTLASMIARFWDVKEGSVKIGGVDVRDITSSELMNQISYVFQDSKLLKMSILENVRLGKPDATDEEVMQALKDAQCMDIIDKFKDGVHTMIGAKGIHVSGGEAQRLSIARAFLKNAPVLILDEATSSVDTRTEERIQMAMDNLMQGRTSFVIAHRLST
;
A
#
# COMPACT_ATOMS: atom_id res chain seq x y z
N MET A 1 -2.73 -56.30 -4.84
CA MET A 1 -1.96 -55.76 -5.99
C MET A 1 -2.13 -54.25 -6.18
N CYS A 2 -3.28 -53.61 -6.00
CA CYS A 2 -3.43 -52.14 -6.15
C CYS A 2 -2.65 -51.30 -5.13
N LEU A 3 -2.27 -51.85 -3.97
CA LEU A 3 -1.45 -51.19 -2.96
C LEU A 3 -0.01 -50.89 -3.42
N ILE A 4 0.54 -51.66 -4.38
CA ILE A 4 1.90 -51.47 -4.87
C ILE A 4 2.01 -50.13 -5.65
N PRO A 5 1.21 -49.88 -6.70
CA PRO A 5 1.28 -48.59 -7.39
C PRO A 5 0.88 -47.41 -6.51
N ALA A 6 -0.03 -47.61 -5.55
CA ALA A 6 -0.39 -46.57 -4.58
C ALA A 6 0.81 -46.23 -3.67
N ALA A 7 1.54 -47.21 -3.14
CA ALA A 7 2.76 -47.01 -2.35
C ALA A 7 3.84 -46.30 -3.14
N ILE A 8 4.08 -46.72 -4.40
CA ILE A 8 5.03 -46.04 -5.29
C ILE A 8 4.60 -44.57 -5.51
N GLY A 9 3.31 -44.33 -5.78
CA GLY A 9 2.78 -42.98 -5.91
C GLY A 9 3.01 -42.13 -4.64
N PHE A 10 2.81 -42.71 -3.46
CA PHE A 10 3.06 -42.01 -2.20
C PHE A 10 4.53 -41.64 -2.03
N VAL A 11 5.50 -42.50 -2.42
CA VAL A 11 6.95 -42.17 -2.40
C VAL A 11 7.22 -40.97 -3.30
N PHE A 12 6.68 -40.93 -4.51
CA PHE A 12 6.82 -39.76 -5.40
C PHE A 12 6.17 -38.52 -4.81
N MET A 13 5.00 -38.63 -4.21
CA MET A 13 4.30 -37.51 -3.54
C MET A 13 5.14 -36.97 -2.36
N SER A 14 5.70 -37.87 -1.54
CA SER A 14 6.59 -37.47 -0.42
C SER A 14 7.82 -36.70 -0.89
N SER A 15 8.36 -37.04 -2.07
CA SER A 15 9.50 -36.33 -2.65
C SER A 15 9.15 -34.90 -3.12
N MET A 16 7.87 -34.58 -3.25
CA MET A 16 7.37 -33.22 -3.56
C MET A 16 7.25 -32.31 -2.32
N SER A 17 7.50 -32.83 -1.12
CA SER A 17 7.38 -32.09 0.14
C SER A 17 8.75 -31.74 0.77
N GLY A 18 9.84 -31.78 0.01
CA GLY A 18 11.19 -31.51 0.51
C GLY A 18 11.46 -30.01 0.76
N LYS A 19 12.38 -29.72 1.72
CA LYS A 19 12.83 -28.33 2.00
C LYS A 19 13.36 -27.61 0.77
N ASP A 20 14.07 -28.31 -0.13
CA ASP A 20 14.60 -27.74 -1.38
C ASP A 20 13.51 -27.30 -2.35
N LEU A 21 12.36 -27.97 -2.31
CA LEU A 21 11.22 -27.59 -3.15
C LEU A 21 10.49 -26.36 -2.58
N ALA A 22 10.31 -26.31 -1.25
CA ALA A 22 9.75 -25.16 -0.58
C ALA A 22 10.58 -23.88 -0.82
N GLU A 23 11.92 -24.01 -0.75
CA GLU A 23 12.82 -22.89 -1.08
C GLU A 23 12.70 -22.47 -2.55
N SER A 24 12.66 -23.44 -3.47
CA SER A 24 12.47 -23.14 -4.91
C SER A 24 11.12 -22.48 -5.20
N MET A 25 10.05 -22.88 -4.50
CA MET A 25 8.73 -22.25 -4.60
C MET A 25 8.75 -20.82 -4.06
N LYS A 26 9.42 -20.59 -2.95
CA LYS A 26 9.60 -19.24 -2.38
C LYS A 26 10.33 -18.32 -3.35
N GLN A 27 11.42 -18.78 -3.97
CA GLN A 27 12.16 -17.99 -4.97
C GLN A 27 11.31 -17.70 -6.22
N TYR A 28 10.54 -18.68 -6.67
CA TYR A 28 9.58 -18.49 -7.76
C TYR A 28 8.55 -17.40 -7.42
N GLN A 29 7.95 -17.43 -6.22
CA GLN A 29 6.97 -16.43 -5.78
C GLN A 29 7.59 -15.04 -5.64
N ASN A 30 8.80 -14.94 -5.05
CA ASN A 30 9.51 -13.67 -4.93
C ASN A 30 9.85 -13.07 -6.30
N SER A 31 10.30 -13.89 -7.26
CA SER A 31 10.60 -13.40 -8.62
C SER A 31 9.35 -12.93 -9.36
N LEU A 32 8.20 -13.58 -9.14
CA LEU A 32 6.89 -13.14 -9.66
C LEU A 32 6.48 -11.78 -9.08
N GLU A 33 6.70 -11.57 -7.78
CA GLU A 33 6.40 -10.30 -7.11
C GLU A 33 7.27 -9.16 -7.65
N VAL A 34 8.58 -9.37 -7.76
CA VAL A 34 9.51 -8.40 -8.34
C VAL A 34 9.11 -8.06 -9.78
N MET A 35 8.84 -9.08 -10.61
CA MET A 35 8.40 -8.87 -11.99
C MET A 35 7.11 -8.06 -12.06
N SER A 36 6.14 -8.36 -11.18
CA SER A 36 4.87 -7.64 -11.12
C SER A 36 5.05 -6.17 -10.69
N ALA A 37 5.93 -5.89 -9.73
CA ALA A 37 6.25 -4.54 -9.30
C ALA A 37 6.92 -3.72 -10.42
N GLU A 38 7.91 -4.30 -11.10
CA GLU A 38 8.58 -3.67 -12.25
C GLU A 38 7.62 -3.46 -13.44
N ALA A 39 6.66 -4.38 -13.65
CA ALA A 39 5.61 -4.21 -14.67
C ALA A 39 4.71 -3.00 -14.38
N VAL A 40 4.31 -2.79 -13.13
CA VAL A 40 3.51 -1.62 -12.73
C VAL A 40 4.31 -0.33 -12.94
N GLU A 41 5.59 -0.32 -12.58
CA GLU A 41 6.47 0.83 -12.82
C GLU A 41 6.64 1.11 -14.32
N TYR A 42 6.83 0.07 -15.13
CA TYR A 42 6.89 0.18 -16.58
C TYR A 42 5.60 0.79 -17.17
N ILE A 43 4.42 0.29 -16.77
CA ILE A 43 3.12 0.79 -17.26
C ILE A 43 2.96 2.28 -16.91
N ARG A 44 3.34 2.70 -15.70
CA ARG A 44 3.33 4.12 -15.29
C ARG A 44 4.30 4.97 -16.13
N GLY A 45 5.42 4.39 -16.53
CA GLY A 45 6.45 5.04 -17.36
C GLY A 45 6.19 4.99 -18.88
N VAL A 46 5.17 4.26 -19.36
CA VAL A 46 4.89 4.10 -20.80
C VAL A 46 4.83 5.42 -21.57
N PRO A 47 4.19 6.50 -21.08
CA PRO A 47 4.18 7.78 -21.79
C PRO A 47 5.60 8.32 -22.04
N VAL A 48 6.47 8.22 -21.03
CA VAL A 48 7.88 8.65 -21.12
C VAL A 48 8.66 7.76 -22.10
N VAL A 49 8.54 6.44 -21.93
CA VAL A 49 9.21 5.45 -22.80
C VAL A 49 8.83 5.67 -24.27
N LYS A 50 7.55 5.89 -24.56
CA LYS A 50 7.03 6.15 -25.90
C LYS A 50 7.56 7.49 -26.49
N THR A 51 7.59 8.54 -25.68
CA THR A 51 8.04 9.87 -26.10
C THR A 51 9.52 9.84 -26.52
N PHE A 52 10.34 9.06 -25.84
CA PHE A 52 11.78 8.93 -26.14
C PHE A 52 12.11 7.77 -27.09
N GLY A 53 11.10 7.13 -27.71
CA GLY A 53 11.29 6.06 -28.69
C GLY A 53 11.93 4.79 -28.09
N GLN A 54 11.83 4.59 -26.78
CA GLN A 54 12.39 3.43 -26.09
C GLN A 54 11.46 2.22 -26.20
N THR A 55 12.02 1.02 -26.06
CA THR A 55 11.30 -0.26 -26.08
C THR A 55 11.38 -0.94 -24.70
N VAL A 56 10.61 -2.03 -24.52
CA VAL A 56 10.70 -2.88 -23.31
C VAL A 56 12.14 -3.35 -23.04
N PHE A 57 12.92 -3.62 -24.09
CA PHE A 57 14.33 -4.03 -23.95
C PHE A 57 15.24 -2.89 -23.45
N SER A 58 14.85 -1.63 -23.69
CA SER A 58 15.55 -0.47 -23.13
C SER A 58 15.23 -0.25 -21.65
N PHE A 59 14.11 -0.79 -21.17
CA PHE A 59 13.75 -0.77 -19.75
C PHE A 59 14.39 -1.97 -19.03
N LYS A 60 15.71 -1.86 -18.85
CA LYS A 60 16.60 -2.94 -18.41
C LYS A 60 16.11 -3.69 -17.16
N ARG A 61 15.64 -2.97 -16.14
CA ARG A 61 15.17 -3.56 -14.88
C ARG A 61 14.00 -4.52 -15.07
N PHE A 62 13.00 -4.12 -15.88
CA PHE A 62 11.84 -4.97 -16.16
C PHE A 62 12.24 -6.20 -16.97
N LYS A 63 13.15 -6.04 -17.96
CA LYS A 63 13.68 -7.17 -18.72
C LYS A 63 14.44 -8.16 -17.83
N GLU A 64 15.30 -7.68 -16.94
CA GLU A 64 16.03 -8.52 -15.97
C GLU A 64 15.07 -9.26 -15.02
N ALA A 65 14.00 -8.60 -14.56
CA ALA A 65 12.98 -9.23 -13.72
C ALA A 65 12.22 -10.34 -14.46
N ILE A 66 11.93 -10.17 -15.77
CA ILE A 66 11.32 -11.20 -16.61
C ILE A 66 12.27 -12.40 -16.75
N ASP A 67 13.54 -12.16 -17.06
CA ASP A 67 14.54 -13.22 -17.26
C ASP A 67 14.79 -14.01 -15.96
N GLU A 68 14.78 -13.32 -14.82
CA GLU A 68 14.91 -13.98 -13.51
C GLU A 68 13.66 -14.81 -13.17
N TYR A 69 12.47 -14.29 -13.42
CA TYR A 69 11.22 -15.04 -13.27
C TYR A 69 11.18 -16.27 -14.17
N GLU A 70 11.59 -16.16 -15.45
CA GLU A 70 11.70 -17.30 -16.37
C GLU A 70 12.66 -18.37 -15.81
N LYS A 71 13.84 -17.97 -15.35
CA LYS A 71 14.84 -18.87 -14.76
C LYS A 71 14.26 -19.66 -13.57
N TRP A 72 13.61 -19.00 -12.65
CA TRP A 72 13.02 -19.65 -11.48
C TRP A 72 11.81 -20.52 -11.83
N THR A 73 10.98 -20.09 -12.77
CA THR A 73 9.83 -20.85 -13.28
C THR A 73 10.30 -22.15 -13.94
N LEU A 74 11.27 -22.06 -14.84
CA LEU A 74 11.84 -23.24 -15.52
C LEU A 74 12.57 -24.16 -14.52
N GLY A 75 13.29 -23.58 -13.57
CA GLY A 75 13.96 -24.34 -12.51
C GLY A 75 13.00 -25.14 -11.64
N PHE A 76 11.94 -24.48 -11.16
CA PHE A 76 10.87 -25.11 -10.37
C PHE A 76 10.15 -26.21 -11.17
N THR A 77 9.71 -25.90 -12.40
CA THR A 77 9.01 -26.86 -13.27
C THR A 77 9.86 -28.10 -13.58
N LYS A 78 11.16 -27.92 -13.85
CA LYS A 78 12.08 -29.04 -14.08
C LYS A 78 12.24 -29.92 -12.84
N LYS A 79 12.33 -29.35 -11.64
CA LYS A 79 12.39 -30.10 -10.37
C LYS A 79 11.10 -30.89 -10.13
N MET A 80 9.95 -30.29 -10.36
CA MET A 80 8.63 -30.92 -10.15
C MET A 80 8.31 -32.00 -11.19
N ARG A 81 8.85 -31.92 -12.41
CA ARG A 81 8.48 -32.78 -13.53
C ARG A 81 8.63 -34.27 -13.22
N LYS A 82 9.79 -34.69 -12.71
CA LYS A 82 10.05 -36.12 -12.44
C LYS A 82 9.15 -36.71 -11.35
N PRO A 83 9.04 -36.10 -10.14
CA PRO A 83 8.11 -36.57 -9.12
C PRO A 83 6.67 -36.58 -9.59
N MET A 84 6.21 -35.55 -10.30
CA MET A 84 4.83 -35.42 -10.74
C MET A 84 4.45 -36.44 -11.83
N VAL A 85 5.32 -36.65 -12.81
CA VAL A 85 5.15 -37.68 -13.83
C VAL A 85 5.16 -39.06 -13.16
N GLY A 86 6.09 -39.34 -12.25
CA GLY A 86 6.15 -40.59 -11.51
C GLY A 86 4.89 -40.86 -10.70
N PHE A 87 4.41 -39.86 -9.95
CA PHE A 87 3.16 -39.93 -9.18
C PHE A 87 1.96 -40.19 -10.09
N THR A 88 1.79 -39.37 -11.14
CA THR A 88 0.67 -39.51 -12.08
C THR A 88 0.67 -40.86 -12.78
N THR A 89 1.83 -41.35 -13.20
CA THR A 89 1.96 -42.66 -13.84
C THR A 89 1.62 -43.78 -12.85
N ALA A 90 2.15 -43.72 -11.61
CA ALA A 90 1.86 -44.72 -10.59
C ALA A 90 0.37 -44.80 -10.25
N VAL A 91 -0.27 -43.65 -10.05
CA VAL A 91 -1.71 -43.59 -9.71
C VAL A 91 -2.59 -44.10 -10.86
N ASN A 92 -2.27 -43.70 -12.11
CA ASN A 92 -3.04 -44.16 -13.27
C ASN A 92 -2.79 -45.65 -13.61
N SER A 93 -1.62 -46.20 -13.21
CA SER A 93 -1.33 -47.64 -13.43
C SER A 93 -2.18 -48.55 -12.54
N ILE A 94 -2.84 -48.07 -11.50
CA ILE A 94 -3.79 -48.83 -10.66
C ILE A 94 -4.82 -49.56 -11.53
N PHE A 95 -5.34 -48.91 -12.56
CA PHE A 95 -6.30 -49.50 -13.49
C PHE A 95 -5.74 -50.71 -14.25
N VAL A 96 -4.48 -50.63 -14.70
CA VAL A 96 -3.78 -51.73 -15.39
C VAL A 96 -3.64 -52.93 -14.46
N PHE A 97 -3.24 -52.69 -13.19
CA PHE A 97 -3.11 -53.74 -12.17
C PHE A 97 -4.44 -54.44 -11.86
N ILE A 98 -5.58 -53.71 -11.90
CA ILE A 98 -6.90 -54.34 -11.74
C ILE A 98 -7.21 -55.27 -12.90
N ILE A 99 -6.94 -54.89 -14.15
CA ILE A 99 -7.17 -55.73 -15.33
C ILE A 99 -6.28 -56.98 -15.28
N ILE A 100 -4.99 -56.81 -14.94
CA ILE A 100 -4.06 -57.96 -14.79
C ILE A 100 -4.53 -58.91 -13.69
N ALA A 101 -4.96 -58.36 -12.54
CA ALA A 101 -5.51 -59.16 -11.43
C ALA A 101 -6.78 -59.92 -11.86
N ALA A 102 -7.67 -59.27 -12.59
CA ALA A 102 -8.86 -59.87 -13.11
C ALA A 102 -8.54 -61.05 -14.07
N TYR A 103 -7.51 -60.89 -14.93
CA TYR A 103 -7.07 -61.93 -15.84
C TYR A 103 -6.41 -63.13 -15.10
N VAL A 104 -5.56 -62.87 -14.13
CA VAL A 104 -4.82 -63.93 -13.39
C VAL A 104 -5.74 -64.68 -12.41
N PHE A 105 -6.63 -64.00 -11.72
CA PHE A 105 -7.46 -64.62 -10.68
C PHE A 105 -8.87 -64.98 -11.14
N GLY A 106 -9.32 -64.47 -12.29
CA GLY A 106 -10.68 -64.75 -12.83
C GLY A 106 -10.90 -66.17 -13.38
N GLY A 107 -9.80 -66.90 -13.64
CA GLY A 107 -9.89 -68.29 -14.16
C GLY A 107 -10.61 -68.38 -15.52
N HIS A 108 -11.01 -69.62 -15.87
CA HIS A 108 -11.70 -69.89 -17.14
C HIS A 108 -13.25 -69.70 -17.09
N GLU A 109 -13.85 -69.56 -15.88
CA GLU A 109 -15.26 -69.35 -15.71
C GLU A 109 -15.55 -67.96 -15.10
N ILE A 110 -16.04 -67.05 -15.90
CA ILE A 110 -16.51 -65.70 -15.47
C ILE A 110 -17.91 -65.85 -14.88
N THR A 111 -18.01 -65.86 -13.53
CA THR A 111 -19.30 -65.83 -12.85
C THR A 111 -19.92 -64.44 -12.90
N ALA A 112 -21.27 -64.34 -12.87
CA ALA A 112 -21.95 -63.04 -12.80
C ALA A 112 -21.49 -62.16 -11.64
N ALA A 113 -21.20 -62.78 -10.47
CA ALA A 113 -20.67 -62.06 -9.30
C ALA A 113 -19.28 -61.51 -9.54
N PHE A 114 -18.37 -62.22 -10.21
CA PHE A 114 -17.06 -61.73 -10.59
C PHE A 114 -17.15 -60.54 -11.56
N GLY A 115 -18.03 -60.64 -12.57
CA GLY A 115 -18.25 -59.56 -13.52
C GLY A 115 -18.78 -58.28 -12.87
N LEU A 116 -19.73 -58.40 -11.93
CA LEU A 116 -20.24 -57.25 -11.16
C LEU A 116 -19.18 -56.63 -10.27
N ASN A 117 -18.34 -57.42 -9.58
CA ASN A 117 -17.23 -56.90 -8.77
C ASN A 117 -16.20 -56.20 -9.64
N LEU A 118 -15.83 -56.76 -10.78
CA LEU A 118 -14.90 -56.13 -11.71
C LEU A 118 -15.41 -54.77 -12.21
N LEU A 119 -16.71 -54.74 -12.61
CA LEU A 119 -17.38 -53.50 -13.03
C LEU A 119 -17.35 -52.43 -11.90
N PHE A 120 -17.61 -52.84 -10.66
CA PHE A 120 -17.52 -51.97 -9.50
C PHE A 120 -16.11 -51.38 -9.34
N TYR A 121 -15.04 -52.19 -9.43
CA TYR A 121 -13.67 -51.70 -9.34
C TYR A 121 -13.28 -50.79 -10.50
N ILE A 122 -13.77 -51.03 -11.70
CA ILE A 122 -13.55 -50.18 -12.87
C ILE A 122 -14.19 -48.81 -12.65
N ILE A 123 -15.38 -48.74 -12.06
CA ILE A 123 -16.11 -47.47 -11.82
C ILE A 123 -15.45 -46.70 -10.66
N ILE A 124 -15.01 -47.37 -9.57
CA ILE A 124 -14.48 -46.68 -8.40
C ILE A 124 -13.03 -46.19 -8.59
N THR A 125 -12.24 -46.82 -9.46
CA THR A 125 -10.82 -46.49 -9.67
C THR A 125 -10.61 -45.05 -10.12
N PRO A 126 -11.34 -44.48 -11.09
CA PRO A 126 -11.19 -43.06 -11.45
C PRO A 126 -11.51 -42.12 -10.30
N ILE A 127 -12.47 -42.48 -9.43
CA ILE A 127 -12.82 -41.67 -8.23
C ILE A 127 -11.64 -41.63 -7.25
N LEU A 128 -11.03 -42.79 -6.99
CA LEU A 128 -9.84 -42.86 -6.14
C LEU A 128 -8.65 -42.08 -6.73
N THR A 129 -8.43 -42.26 -8.05
CA THR A 129 -7.35 -41.54 -8.75
C THR A 129 -7.53 -40.03 -8.67
N THR A 130 -8.74 -39.52 -8.95
CA THR A 130 -9.01 -38.06 -8.86
C THR A 130 -8.89 -37.53 -7.44
N THR A 131 -9.28 -38.31 -6.44
CA THR A 131 -9.16 -37.95 -5.03
C THR A 131 -7.70 -37.88 -4.60
N LEU A 132 -6.87 -38.85 -4.98
CA LEU A 132 -5.43 -38.84 -4.72
C LEU A 132 -4.72 -37.66 -5.42
N MET A 133 -5.12 -37.34 -6.65
CA MET A 133 -4.62 -36.16 -7.36
C MET A 133 -4.98 -34.86 -6.64
N LYS A 134 -6.23 -34.71 -6.17
CA LYS A 134 -6.64 -33.55 -5.38
C LYS A 134 -5.82 -33.41 -4.09
N LEU A 135 -5.53 -34.52 -3.42
CA LEU A 135 -4.71 -34.53 -2.21
C LEU A 135 -3.26 -34.11 -2.49
N ALA A 136 -2.70 -34.53 -3.62
CA ALA A 136 -1.35 -34.13 -4.04
C ALA A 136 -1.25 -32.59 -4.28
N TYR A 137 -2.28 -31.99 -4.90
CA TYR A 137 -2.33 -30.54 -5.13
C TYR A 137 -2.72 -29.73 -3.87
N ALA A 138 -3.36 -30.37 -2.88
CA ALA A 138 -3.75 -29.65 -1.65
C ALA A 138 -2.54 -29.08 -0.88
N GLY A 139 -1.38 -29.72 -0.97
CA GLY A 139 -0.14 -29.23 -0.36
C GLY A 139 0.34 -27.89 -0.95
N GLU A 140 0.20 -27.71 -2.25
CA GLU A 140 0.55 -26.44 -2.93
C GLU A 140 -0.41 -25.32 -2.50
N ALA A 141 -1.71 -25.61 -2.51
CA ALA A 141 -2.73 -24.65 -2.05
C ALA A 141 -2.52 -24.24 -0.58
N GLN A 142 -2.15 -25.20 0.28
CA GLN A 142 -1.83 -24.92 1.69
C GLN A 142 -0.63 -23.98 1.82
N MET A 143 0.45 -24.18 1.03
CA MET A 143 1.62 -23.29 1.05
C MET A 143 1.23 -21.86 0.65
N GLN A 144 0.43 -21.69 -0.38
CA GLN A 144 -0.05 -20.37 -0.81
C GLN A 144 -0.89 -19.67 0.28
N VAL A 145 -1.78 -20.41 0.95
CA VAL A 145 -2.58 -19.87 2.06
C VAL A 145 -1.70 -19.46 3.23
N VAL A 146 -0.73 -20.29 3.62
CA VAL A 146 0.19 -19.97 4.73
C VAL A 146 1.04 -18.74 4.43
N ASP A 147 1.57 -18.62 3.21
CA ASP A 147 2.32 -17.42 2.79
C ASP A 147 1.43 -16.16 2.79
N GLY A 148 0.21 -16.28 2.24
CA GLY A 148 -0.79 -15.19 2.27
C GLY A 148 -1.13 -14.74 3.69
N LEU A 149 -1.38 -15.69 4.61
CA LEU A 149 -1.64 -15.38 6.02
C LEU A 149 -0.45 -14.72 6.71
N LYS A 150 0.78 -15.17 6.39
CA LYS A 150 2.00 -14.55 6.92
C LYS A 150 2.13 -13.09 6.46
N ARG A 151 1.96 -12.82 5.16
CA ARG A 151 2.00 -11.45 4.60
C ARG A 151 0.92 -10.55 5.21
N MET A 152 -0.28 -11.07 5.39
CA MET A 152 -1.34 -10.36 6.13
C MET A 152 -0.93 -10.09 7.57
N GLY A 153 -0.36 -11.09 8.27
CA GLY A 153 0.15 -10.94 9.62
C GLY A 153 1.26 -9.88 9.72
N ASP A 154 2.18 -9.84 8.76
CA ASP A 154 3.26 -8.85 8.73
C ASP A 154 2.73 -7.41 8.61
N VAL A 155 1.61 -7.22 7.90
CA VAL A 155 0.92 -5.92 7.82
C VAL A 155 0.13 -5.61 9.08
N MET A 156 -0.66 -6.57 9.58
CA MET A 156 -1.54 -6.38 10.75
C MET A 156 -0.76 -6.24 12.06
N ASN A 157 0.41 -6.88 12.17
CA ASN A 157 1.26 -6.83 13.36
C ASN A 157 2.27 -5.67 13.33
N ARG A 158 2.21 -4.78 12.31
CA ARG A 158 3.01 -3.55 12.36
C ARG A 158 2.61 -2.76 13.58
N GLN A 159 3.61 -2.40 14.39
CA GLN A 159 3.36 -1.57 15.55
C GLN A 159 2.91 -0.18 15.09
N SER A 160 1.70 0.22 15.49
CA SER A 160 1.25 1.60 15.40
C SER A 160 2.05 2.47 16.37
N LEU A 161 2.06 3.78 16.14
CA LEU A 161 2.59 4.72 17.13
C LEU A 161 1.89 4.49 18.47
N LYS A 162 2.65 4.53 19.56
CA LYS A 162 2.08 4.34 20.90
C LYS A 162 1.10 5.45 21.20
N GLU A 163 -0.16 5.10 21.41
CA GLU A 163 -1.15 6.05 21.86
C GLU A 163 -1.18 6.15 23.37
N THR A 164 -1.29 7.39 23.86
CA THR A 164 -1.56 7.66 25.27
C THR A 164 -3.07 7.70 25.51
N THR A 165 -3.54 7.05 26.58
CA THR A 165 -4.96 7.06 26.95
C THR A 165 -5.30 8.25 27.85
N ASN A 166 -4.33 8.78 28.60
CA ASN A 166 -4.47 9.94 29.50
C ASN A 166 -3.62 11.09 28.94
N GLY A 167 -4.05 11.64 27.81
CA GLY A 167 -3.32 12.71 27.14
C GLY A 167 -3.36 14.01 27.92
N GLN A 168 -2.24 14.76 27.89
CA GLN A 168 -2.17 16.14 28.37
C GLN A 168 -2.68 17.08 27.29
N ILE A 169 -3.24 18.22 27.71
CA ILE A 169 -3.72 19.26 26.80
C ILE A 169 -2.65 20.35 26.68
N PRO A 170 -2.24 20.74 25.47
CA PRO A 170 -1.33 21.86 25.26
C PRO A 170 -1.88 23.17 25.86
N LYS A 171 -1.00 23.98 26.46
CA LYS A 171 -1.41 25.25 27.09
C LYS A 171 -1.64 26.36 26.06
N ASP A 172 -0.89 26.33 24.97
CA ASP A 172 -0.91 27.30 23.87
C ASP A 172 -0.43 26.65 22.57
N SER A 173 -0.24 27.44 21.52
CA SER A 173 0.24 26.97 20.22
C SER A 173 1.76 27.14 20.02
N SER A 174 2.55 27.33 21.09
CA SER A 174 3.99 27.35 20.97
C SER A 174 4.52 25.96 20.60
N VAL A 175 5.61 25.91 19.81
CA VAL A 175 6.22 24.66 19.39
C VAL A 175 7.70 24.67 19.74
N SER A 176 8.17 23.62 20.41
CA SER A 176 9.60 23.47 20.68
C SER A 176 10.10 22.10 20.25
N LEU A 177 11.20 22.11 19.51
CA LEU A 177 11.97 20.94 19.13
C LEU A 177 13.29 21.00 19.92
N ARG A 178 13.68 19.90 20.58
CA ARG A 178 14.91 19.81 21.34
C ARG A 178 15.70 18.59 20.95
N ASP A 179 16.86 18.80 20.36
CA ASP A 179 17.81 17.77 19.94
C ASP A 179 17.16 16.66 19.08
N VAL A 180 16.31 17.07 18.15
CA VAL A 180 15.48 16.15 17.35
C VAL A 180 16.34 15.46 16.30
N THR A 181 16.38 14.14 16.37
CA THR A 181 17.03 13.26 15.39
C THR A 181 16.04 12.23 14.87
N PHE A 182 15.99 12.05 13.53
CA PHE A 182 15.14 11.09 12.87
C PHE A 182 15.76 10.50 11.61
N ALA A 183 15.57 9.19 11.42
CA ALA A 183 15.90 8.46 10.21
C ALA A 183 14.75 7.54 9.82
N TYR A 184 14.42 7.48 8.53
CA TYR A 184 13.46 6.50 8.01
C TYR A 184 14.01 5.08 8.14
N GLU A 185 13.13 4.09 8.29
CA GLU A 185 13.51 2.69 8.38
C GLU A 185 14.33 2.26 7.13
N GLY A 186 15.48 1.62 7.35
CA GLY A 186 16.41 1.24 6.30
C GLY A 186 17.28 2.36 5.70
N ALA A 187 17.11 3.62 6.12
CA ALA A 187 17.95 4.73 5.66
C ALA A 187 19.35 4.67 6.28
N LYS A 188 20.37 4.97 5.45
CA LYS A 188 21.78 5.02 5.90
C LYS A 188 22.16 6.34 6.59
N LYS A 189 21.32 7.37 6.48
CA LYS A 189 21.58 8.72 7.03
C LYS A 189 20.33 9.24 7.72
N ASN A 190 20.53 10.09 8.73
CA ASN A 190 19.45 10.82 9.36
C ASN A 190 18.81 11.79 8.35
N ALA A 191 17.48 11.88 8.35
CA ALA A 191 16.72 12.85 7.59
C ALA A 191 16.62 14.18 8.35
N VAL A 192 16.64 14.12 9.69
CA VAL A 192 16.75 15.24 10.62
C VAL A 192 17.82 14.87 11.63
N ASP A 193 18.75 15.79 11.92
CA ASP A 193 19.93 15.51 12.72
C ASP A 193 20.19 16.64 13.72
N HIS A 194 19.99 16.36 15.02
CA HIS A 194 20.22 17.25 16.16
C HIS A 194 19.61 18.65 16.01
N ILE A 195 18.35 18.76 15.58
CA ILE A 195 17.67 20.04 15.39
C ILE A 195 17.02 20.52 16.69
N SER A 196 17.30 21.78 17.05
CA SER A 196 16.67 22.46 18.18
C SER A 196 16.14 23.84 17.76
N ILE A 197 14.83 24.06 17.93
CA ILE A 197 14.12 25.29 17.56
C ILE A 197 13.04 25.58 18.60
N GLU A 198 12.91 26.85 19.01
CA GLU A 198 11.80 27.31 19.84
C GLU A 198 10.97 28.35 19.08
N ILE A 199 9.67 28.14 18.98
CA ILE A 199 8.71 28.95 18.25
C ILE A 199 7.59 29.36 19.21
N LYS A 200 7.37 30.67 19.34
CA LYS A 200 6.34 31.23 20.22
C LYS A 200 4.95 31.08 19.58
N ALA A 201 3.92 31.08 20.42
CA ALA A 201 2.54 31.11 19.94
C ALA A 201 2.31 32.35 19.04
N GLY A 202 1.71 32.10 17.87
CA GLY A 202 1.42 33.14 16.87
C GLY A 202 2.62 33.53 15.99
N GLU A 203 3.77 32.88 16.13
CA GLU A 203 4.96 33.15 15.30
C GLU A 203 4.87 32.42 13.96
N HIS A 204 5.40 33.03 12.89
CA HIS A 204 5.47 32.43 11.56
C HIS A 204 6.92 32.07 11.24
N VAL A 205 7.16 30.79 10.89
CA VAL A 205 8.49 30.26 10.63
C VAL A 205 8.52 29.62 9.24
N ALA A 206 9.53 29.99 8.44
CA ALA A 206 9.79 29.38 7.16
C ALA A 206 10.95 28.37 7.25
N PHE A 207 10.70 27.12 6.82
CA PHE A 207 11.74 26.12 6.61
C PHE A 207 12.31 26.25 5.21
N VAL A 208 13.55 26.74 5.11
CA VAL A 208 14.26 26.98 3.85
C VAL A 208 15.47 26.07 3.74
N GLY A 209 15.76 25.56 2.55
CA GLY A 209 16.92 24.71 2.29
C GLY A 209 16.76 23.85 1.03
N PRO A 210 17.80 23.10 0.65
CA PRO A 210 17.79 22.29 -0.56
C PRO A 210 16.69 21.19 -0.53
N SER A 211 16.28 20.72 -1.70
CA SER A 211 15.41 19.56 -1.80
C SER A 211 16.07 18.35 -1.14
N GLY A 212 15.30 17.56 -0.39
CA GLY A 212 15.83 16.46 0.42
C GLY A 212 16.51 16.86 1.72
N GLY A 213 16.55 18.16 2.09
CA GLY A 213 17.13 18.67 3.34
C GLY A 213 16.32 18.41 4.62
N GLY A 214 15.30 17.54 4.59
CA GLY A 214 14.55 17.14 5.79
C GLY A 214 13.42 18.09 6.21
N LYS A 215 13.10 19.14 5.43
CA LYS A 215 12.08 20.15 5.79
C LYS A 215 10.69 19.53 6.02
N THR A 216 10.17 18.79 5.06
CA THR A 216 8.89 18.06 5.16
C THR A 216 8.94 17.01 6.26
N THR A 217 10.09 16.35 6.46
CA THR A 217 10.28 15.39 7.56
C THR A 217 10.16 16.08 8.91
N LEU A 218 10.77 17.25 9.08
CA LEU A 218 10.68 18.03 10.33
C LEU A 218 9.24 18.47 10.62
N ALA A 219 8.53 18.96 9.62
CA ALA A 219 7.11 19.29 9.73
C ALA A 219 6.24 18.07 10.09
N SER A 220 6.58 16.91 9.54
CA SER A 220 5.90 15.63 9.85
C SER A 220 6.14 15.18 11.30
N MET A 221 7.27 15.55 11.92
CA MET A 221 7.52 15.30 13.35
C MET A 221 6.64 16.19 14.24
N ILE A 222 6.39 17.45 13.85
CA ILE A 222 5.49 18.34 14.59
C ILE A 222 4.05 17.76 14.58
N ALA A 223 3.60 17.24 13.43
CA ALA A 223 2.31 16.58 13.30
C ALA A 223 2.28 15.13 13.85
N ARG A 224 3.41 14.63 14.35
CA ARG A 224 3.58 13.27 14.86
C ARG A 224 3.12 12.20 13.86
N PHE A 225 3.41 12.37 12.56
CA PHE A 225 3.26 11.28 11.59
C PHE A 225 4.34 10.20 11.81
N TRP A 226 5.43 10.57 12.51
CA TRP A 226 6.50 9.69 12.97
C TRP A 226 6.95 10.14 14.35
N ASP A 227 7.29 9.21 15.22
CA ASP A 227 7.96 9.54 16.48
C ASP A 227 9.45 9.81 16.23
N VAL A 228 10.02 10.78 16.95
CA VAL A 228 11.44 11.09 16.88
C VAL A 228 12.26 9.92 17.44
N LYS A 229 13.43 9.69 16.86
CA LYS A 229 14.37 8.68 17.36
C LYS A 229 15.06 9.15 18.64
N GLU A 230 15.48 10.40 18.66
CA GLU A 230 16.11 11.07 19.80
C GLU A 230 15.54 12.48 19.93
N GLY A 231 15.56 13.03 21.13
CA GLY A 231 15.02 14.34 21.42
C GLY A 231 13.52 14.37 21.70
N SER A 232 12.93 15.54 21.62
CA SER A 232 11.51 15.78 21.89
C SER A 232 10.91 16.86 21.01
N VAL A 233 9.64 16.71 20.67
CA VAL A 233 8.81 17.73 20.03
C VAL A 233 7.65 18.04 20.95
N LYS A 234 7.45 19.32 21.27
CA LYS A 234 6.40 19.76 22.20
C LYS A 234 5.51 20.83 21.55
N ILE A 235 4.22 20.78 21.88
CA ILE A 235 3.24 21.82 21.57
C ILE A 235 2.67 22.32 22.89
N GLY A 236 2.68 23.65 23.13
CA GLY A 236 2.19 24.24 24.36
C GLY A 236 2.86 23.66 25.62
N GLY A 237 4.13 23.28 25.52
CA GLY A 237 4.93 22.69 26.59
C GLY A 237 4.73 21.19 26.78
N VAL A 238 3.78 20.54 26.12
CA VAL A 238 3.49 19.09 26.20
C VAL A 238 4.16 18.34 25.04
N ASP A 239 4.84 17.23 25.33
CA ASP A 239 5.42 16.36 24.30
C ASP A 239 4.29 15.79 23.43
N VAL A 240 4.47 15.79 22.10
CA VAL A 240 3.46 15.27 21.18
C VAL A 240 3.12 13.80 21.41
N ARG A 241 4.01 13.05 22.07
CA ARG A 241 3.80 11.65 22.46
C ARG A 241 2.85 11.50 23.66
N ASP A 242 2.71 12.56 24.47
CA ASP A 242 1.84 12.60 25.65
C ASP A 242 0.49 13.28 25.37
N ILE A 243 0.25 13.70 24.13
CA ILE A 243 -1.04 14.23 23.64
C ILE A 243 -1.79 13.08 22.96
N THR A 244 -3.10 12.93 23.17
CA THR A 244 -3.90 11.96 22.42
C THR A 244 -3.91 12.29 20.93
N SER A 245 -3.98 11.27 20.05
CA SER A 245 -4.04 11.52 18.59
C SER A 245 -5.17 12.46 18.19
N SER A 246 -6.34 12.33 18.81
CA SER A 246 -7.49 13.19 18.54
C SER A 246 -7.19 14.65 18.94
N GLU A 247 -6.67 14.88 20.14
CA GLU A 247 -6.34 16.23 20.60
C GLU A 247 -5.22 16.84 19.78
N LEU A 248 -4.15 16.06 19.47
CA LEU A 248 -3.07 16.55 18.62
C LEU A 248 -3.58 16.96 17.23
N MET A 249 -4.47 16.17 16.65
CA MET A 249 -5.07 16.53 15.37
C MET A 249 -5.97 17.75 15.47
N ASN A 250 -6.61 18.03 16.61
CA ASN A 250 -7.35 19.27 16.83
C ASN A 250 -6.44 20.50 16.89
N GLN A 251 -5.21 20.32 17.38
CA GLN A 251 -4.22 21.41 17.50
C GLN A 251 -3.55 21.77 16.16
N ILE A 252 -3.59 20.90 15.14
CA ILE A 252 -2.80 21.08 13.92
C ILE A 252 -3.68 21.06 12.68
N SER A 253 -3.55 22.05 11.81
CA SER A 253 -3.99 22.01 10.42
C SER A 253 -2.78 21.78 9.51
N TYR A 254 -2.87 20.81 8.59
CA TYR A 254 -1.81 20.51 7.65
C TYR A 254 -2.32 20.63 6.20
N VAL A 255 -1.67 21.50 5.42
CA VAL A 255 -1.88 21.61 3.97
C VAL A 255 -0.71 20.93 3.28
N PHE A 256 -0.98 19.77 2.67
CA PHE A 256 0.03 18.95 2.01
C PHE A 256 0.42 19.50 0.64
N GLN A 257 1.66 19.26 0.23
CA GLN A 257 2.15 19.56 -1.12
C GLN A 257 1.29 18.90 -2.21
N ASP A 258 0.96 17.61 -2.05
CA ASP A 258 0.04 16.88 -2.91
C ASP A 258 -1.38 16.92 -2.30
N SER A 259 -2.15 17.93 -2.73
CA SER A 259 -3.51 18.16 -2.24
C SER A 259 -4.50 17.14 -2.79
N LYS A 260 -4.62 15.99 -2.12
CA LYS A 260 -5.53 14.92 -2.52
C LYS A 260 -6.99 15.25 -2.16
N LEU A 261 -7.84 15.15 -3.17
CA LEU A 261 -9.29 15.18 -3.01
C LEU A 261 -9.85 13.75 -3.08
N LEU A 262 -10.84 13.49 -2.22
CA LEU A 262 -11.52 12.20 -2.22
C LEU A 262 -12.65 12.19 -3.26
N LYS A 263 -13.08 11.00 -3.67
CA LYS A 263 -14.19 10.80 -4.62
C LYS A 263 -15.54 11.12 -3.95
N MET A 264 -15.77 12.36 -3.69
CA MET A 264 -17.00 12.92 -3.07
C MET A 264 -17.23 14.34 -3.57
N SER A 265 -18.31 15.02 -3.15
CA SER A 265 -18.60 16.38 -3.56
C SER A 265 -17.53 17.37 -3.07
N ILE A 266 -17.47 18.57 -3.66
CA ILE A 266 -16.62 19.67 -3.17
C ILE A 266 -16.98 20.00 -1.72
N LEU A 267 -18.27 20.11 -1.43
CA LEU A 267 -18.80 20.38 -0.08
C LEU A 267 -18.27 19.36 0.94
N GLU A 268 -18.45 18.08 0.66
CA GLU A 268 -17.99 16.99 1.54
C GLU A 268 -16.46 16.94 1.66
N ASN A 269 -15.75 17.23 0.58
CA ASN A 269 -14.30 17.32 0.63
C ASN A 269 -13.82 18.40 1.60
N VAL A 270 -14.46 19.54 1.65
CA VAL A 270 -14.09 20.63 2.58
C VAL A 270 -14.56 20.31 4.00
N ARG A 271 -15.77 19.73 4.15
CA ARG A 271 -16.32 19.31 5.46
C ARG A 271 -15.43 18.30 6.21
N LEU A 272 -14.50 17.60 5.53
CA LEU A 272 -13.50 16.79 6.21
C LEU A 272 -12.67 17.57 7.25
N GLY A 273 -12.54 18.88 7.11
CA GLY A 273 -11.87 19.73 8.10
C GLY A 273 -12.60 19.80 9.44
N LYS A 274 -13.95 19.77 9.41
CA LYS A 274 -14.84 19.79 10.58
C LYS A 274 -16.13 19.05 10.21
N PRO A 275 -16.28 17.78 10.57
CA PRO A 275 -17.42 16.94 10.15
C PRO A 275 -18.79 17.49 10.53
N ASP A 276 -18.89 18.21 11.65
CA ASP A 276 -20.13 18.79 12.17
C ASP A 276 -20.44 20.19 11.61
N ALA A 277 -19.65 20.68 10.64
CA ALA A 277 -19.82 22.01 10.07
C ALA A 277 -21.12 22.11 9.26
N THR A 278 -21.82 23.25 9.39
CA THR A 278 -22.98 23.55 8.56
C THR A 278 -22.56 23.89 7.13
N ASP A 279 -23.48 23.86 6.19
CA ASP A 279 -23.22 24.25 4.80
C ASP A 279 -22.75 25.71 4.70
N GLU A 280 -23.26 26.58 5.55
CA GLU A 280 -22.86 27.99 5.63
C GLU A 280 -21.42 28.15 6.10
N GLU A 281 -20.99 27.40 7.12
CA GLU A 281 -19.59 27.39 7.58
C GLU A 281 -18.64 26.90 6.47
N VAL A 282 -19.02 25.84 5.74
CA VAL A 282 -18.26 25.32 4.59
C VAL A 282 -18.18 26.36 3.48
N MET A 283 -19.29 27.03 3.15
CA MET A 283 -19.32 28.10 2.14
C MET A 283 -18.45 29.29 2.54
N GLN A 284 -18.42 29.66 3.82
CA GLN A 284 -17.54 30.72 4.31
C GLN A 284 -16.06 30.32 4.16
N ALA A 285 -15.67 29.08 4.55
CA ALA A 285 -14.33 28.59 4.39
C ALA A 285 -13.89 28.54 2.91
N LEU A 286 -14.80 28.21 1.99
CA LEU A 286 -14.55 28.25 0.55
C LEU A 286 -14.33 29.68 0.03
N LYS A 287 -15.05 30.67 0.54
CA LYS A 287 -14.84 32.10 0.22
C LYS A 287 -13.47 32.57 0.71
N ASP A 288 -13.14 32.27 1.97
CA ASP A 288 -11.89 32.67 2.59
C ASP A 288 -10.67 32.06 1.87
N ALA A 289 -10.82 30.84 1.35
CA ALA A 289 -9.83 30.14 0.52
C ALA A 289 -9.84 30.53 -0.96
N GLN A 290 -10.57 31.59 -1.36
CA GLN A 290 -10.65 32.05 -2.75
C GLN A 290 -11.12 30.98 -3.74
N CYS A 291 -12.14 30.16 -3.36
CA CYS A 291 -12.62 29.03 -4.15
C CYS A 291 -13.90 29.30 -4.96
N MET A 292 -14.46 30.51 -4.92
CA MET A 292 -15.76 30.77 -5.54
C MET A 292 -15.75 30.58 -7.06
N ASP A 293 -14.68 30.94 -7.73
CA ASP A 293 -14.48 30.70 -9.17
C ASP A 293 -14.44 29.20 -9.53
N ILE A 294 -14.03 28.33 -8.62
CA ILE A 294 -14.06 26.87 -8.81
C ILE A 294 -15.51 26.40 -8.78
N ILE A 295 -16.29 26.89 -7.83
CA ILE A 295 -17.69 26.51 -7.64
C ILE A 295 -18.54 26.97 -8.84
N ASP A 296 -18.36 28.22 -9.27
CA ASP A 296 -19.12 28.85 -10.39
C ASP A 296 -18.81 28.15 -11.75
N LYS A 297 -17.70 27.44 -11.85
CA LYS A 297 -17.31 26.69 -13.05
C LYS A 297 -18.19 25.46 -13.29
N PHE A 298 -18.81 24.92 -12.25
CA PHE A 298 -19.57 23.68 -12.31
C PHE A 298 -21.08 23.91 -12.17
N LYS A 299 -21.87 23.18 -12.97
CA LYS A 299 -23.33 23.28 -12.96
C LYS A 299 -23.97 22.96 -11.61
N ASP A 300 -23.41 21.98 -10.90
CA ASP A 300 -23.90 21.50 -9.60
C ASP A 300 -23.23 22.25 -8.43
N GLY A 301 -22.43 23.29 -8.71
CA GLY A 301 -21.76 24.12 -7.69
C GLY A 301 -20.95 23.28 -6.70
N VAL A 302 -21.17 23.49 -5.41
CA VAL A 302 -20.48 22.77 -4.32
C VAL A 302 -20.83 21.27 -4.24
N HIS A 303 -21.94 20.86 -4.83
CA HIS A 303 -22.36 19.45 -4.87
C HIS A 303 -21.71 18.66 -5.99
N THR A 304 -20.86 19.29 -6.79
CA THR A 304 -20.11 18.65 -7.86
C THR A 304 -19.24 17.53 -7.32
N MET A 305 -19.39 16.31 -7.87
CA MET A 305 -18.62 15.14 -7.50
C MET A 305 -17.23 15.14 -8.13
N ILE A 306 -16.19 15.13 -7.33
CA ILE A 306 -14.79 15.10 -7.76
C ILE A 306 -14.36 13.65 -8.07
N GLY A 307 -13.57 13.49 -9.12
CA GLY A 307 -12.98 12.18 -9.50
C GLY A 307 -14.00 11.15 -10.01
N ALA A 308 -15.27 11.53 -10.17
CA ALA A 308 -16.32 10.72 -10.78
C ALA A 308 -16.51 11.13 -12.26
N LYS A 309 -16.57 10.15 -13.17
CA LYS A 309 -16.94 10.36 -14.60
C LYS A 309 -16.19 11.51 -15.31
N GLY A 310 -14.92 11.75 -14.95
CA GLY A 310 -14.07 12.70 -15.67
C GLY A 310 -14.10 14.16 -15.18
N ILE A 311 -14.75 14.47 -14.05
CA ILE A 311 -14.64 15.80 -13.42
C ILE A 311 -13.32 15.86 -12.67
N HIS A 312 -12.38 16.64 -13.19
CA HIS A 312 -11.09 16.90 -12.57
C HIS A 312 -10.94 18.39 -12.27
N VAL A 313 -10.37 18.68 -11.11
CA VAL A 313 -9.90 20.00 -10.74
C VAL A 313 -8.39 20.10 -11.00
N SER A 314 -7.89 21.29 -11.33
CA SER A 314 -6.46 21.52 -11.50
C SER A 314 -5.71 21.39 -10.17
N GLY A 315 -4.38 21.26 -10.20
CA GLY A 315 -3.57 21.19 -8.98
C GLY A 315 -3.76 22.41 -8.07
N GLY A 316 -3.79 23.61 -8.63
CA GLY A 316 -4.04 24.85 -7.86
C GLY A 316 -5.47 24.96 -7.30
N GLU A 317 -6.48 24.43 -8.02
CA GLU A 317 -7.85 24.33 -7.50
C GLU A 317 -7.93 23.34 -6.33
N ALA A 318 -7.32 22.16 -6.47
CA ALA A 318 -7.26 21.16 -5.41
C ALA A 318 -6.56 21.70 -4.15
N GLN A 319 -5.53 22.50 -4.35
CA GLN A 319 -4.80 23.15 -3.27
C GLN A 319 -5.65 24.18 -2.54
N ARG A 320 -6.36 25.07 -3.25
CA ARG A 320 -7.28 26.03 -2.62
C ARG A 320 -8.41 25.33 -1.84
N LEU A 321 -8.94 24.21 -2.34
CA LEU A 321 -9.88 23.37 -1.60
C LEU A 321 -9.26 22.74 -0.34
N SER A 322 -7.97 22.39 -0.38
CA SER A 322 -7.24 21.91 0.81
C SER A 322 -7.01 23.05 1.83
N ILE A 323 -6.76 24.28 1.36
CA ILE A 323 -6.70 25.47 2.22
C ILE A 323 -8.07 25.74 2.85
N ALA A 324 -9.18 25.57 2.12
CA ALA A 324 -10.54 25.68 2.67
C ALA A 324 -10.79 24.68 3.81
N ARG A 325 -10.27 23.44 3.71
CA ARG A 325 -10.30 22.47 4.83
C ARG A 325 -9.58 23.01 6.07
N ALA A 326 -8.44 23.66 5.89
CA ALA A 326 -7.66 24.22 6.99
C ALA A 326 -8.36 25.42 7.63
N PHE A 327 -9.03 26.27 6.85
CA PHE A 327 -9.89 27.34 7.38
C PHE A 327 -11.03 26.78 8.23
N LEU A 328 -11.74 25.80 7.70
CA LEU A 328 -12.89 25.18 8.38
C LEU A 328 -12.46 24.49 9.69
N LYS A 329 -11.31 23.84 9.69
CA LYS A 329 -10.74 23.19 10.87
C LYS A 329 -10.32 24.19 11.95
N ASN A 330 -9.80 25.33 11.56
CA ASN A 330 -9.43 26.44 12.43
C ASN A 330 -8.47 26.07 13.57
N ALA A 331 -7.48 25.20 13.31
CA ALA A 331 -6.51 24.78 14.31
C ALA A 331 -5.47 25.88 14.62
N PRO A 332 -4.95 25.95 15.88
CA PRO A 332 -4.01 27.01 16.30
C PRO A 332 -2.60 26.85 15.72
N VAL A 333 -2.20 25.67 15.33
CA VAL A 333 -0.92 25.38 14.66
C VAL A 333 -1.19 25.04 13.19
N LEU A 334 -0.50 25.71 12.27
CA LEU A 334 -0.65 25.53 10.84
C LEU A 334 0.66 25.07 10.21
N ILE A 335 0.59 24.04 9.40
CA ILE A 335 1.73 23.54 8.60
C ILE A 335 1.35 23.61 7.12
N LEU A 336 2.14 24.37 6.35
CA LEU A 336 1.95 24.56 4.90
C LEU A 336 3.17 23.96 4.18
N ASP A 337 2.98 22.84 3.49
CA ASP A 337 4.03 22.16 2.74
C ASP A 337 3.91 22.50 1.26
N GLU A 338 4.86 23.29 0.73
CA GLU A 338 5.04 23.73 -0.66
C GLU A 338 3.73 24.02 -1.44
N ALA A 339 3.13 25.15 -1.13
CA ALA A 339 1.80 25.48 -1.63
C ALA A 339 1.73 26.00 -3.09
N THR A 340 2.83 26.29 -3.79
CA THR A 340 2.79 27.04 -5.07
C THR A 340 3.59 26.45 -6.24
N SER A 341 4.01 25.18 -6.17
CA SER A 341 4.75 24.57 -7.29
C SER A 341 3.82 24.24 -8.47
N SER A 342 4.08 24.83 -9.63
CA SER A 342 3.48 24.48 -10.94
C SER A 342 2.08 25.03 -11.25
N VAL A 343 1.70 26.19 -10.72
CA VAL A 343 0.45 26.90 -11.04
C VAL A 343 0.71 28.18 -11.83
N ASP A 344 -0.28 28.65 -12.59
CA ASP A 344 -0.21 29.93 -13.27
C ASP A 344 -0.19 31.10 -12.27
N THR A 345 0.37 32.26 -12.66
CA THR A 345 0.59 33.43 -11.81
C THR A 345 -0.71 33.90 -11.10
N ARG A 346 -1.85 33.89 -11.78
CA ARG A 346 -3.12 34.35 -11.19
C ARG A 346 -3.63 33.38 -10.10
N THR A 347 -3.43 32.09 -10.31
CA THR A 347 -3.77 31.06 -9.32
C THR A 347 -2.80 31.12 -8.14
N GLU A 348 -1.51 31.40 -8.39
CA GLU A 348 -0.50 31.60 -7.36
C GLU A 348 -0.84 32.78 -6.44
N GLU A 349 -1.20 33.93 -6.99
CA GLU A 349 -1.65 35.10 -6.22
C GLU A 349 -2.84 34.76 -5.30
N ARG A 350 -3.84 34.03 -5.80
CA ARG A 350 -5.01 33.61 -4.99
C ARG A 350 -4.64 32.65 -3.89
N ILE A 351 -3.75 31.70 -4.16
CA ILE A 351 -3.23 30.77 -3.15
C ILE A 351 -2.51 31.56 -2.06
N GLN A 352 -1.63 32.49 -2.46
CA GLN A 352 -0.88 33.33 -1.51
C GLN A 352 -1.82 34.18 -0.64
N MET A 353 -2.82 34.85 -1.21
CA MET A 353 -3.81 35.60 -0.45
C MET A 353 -4.58 34.70 0.54
N ALA A 354 -4.97 33.50 0.12
CA ALA A 354 -5.65 32.56 0.99
C ALA A 354 -4.74 32.09 2.15
N MET A 355 -3.45 31.84 1.86
CA MET A 355 -2.46 31.44 2.87
C MET A 355 -2.20 32.56 3.87
N ASP A 356 -1.98 33.79 3.41
CA ASP A 356 -1.74 34.96 4.28
C ASP A 356 -2.90 35.19 5.24
N ASN A 357 -4.14 35.05 4.75
CA ASN A 357 -5.33 35.11 5.58
C ASN A 357 -5.41 33.93 6.57
N LEU A 358 -5.05 32.74 6.13
CA LEU A 358 -5.09 31.54 6.98
C LEU A 358 -4.04 31.60 8.09
N MET A 359 -2.87 32.19 7.87
CA MET A 359 -1.82 32.32 8.86
C MET A 359 -2.14 33.29 10.00
N GLN A 360 -3.03 34.26 9.79
CA GLN A 360 -3.33 35.27 10.81
C GLN A 360 -3.80 34.66 12.13
N GLY A 361 -3.12 35.06 13.22
CA GLY A 361 -3.44 34.62 14.59
C GLY A 361 -3.03 33.17 14.91
N ARG A 362 -2.31 32.47 14.04
CA ARG A 362 -1.88 31.08 14.22
C ARG A 362 -0.35 30.97 14.26
N THR A 363 0.15 29.94 14.95
CA THR A 363 1.56 29.55 14.82
C THR A 363 1.72 28.80 13.51
N SER A 364 2.53 29.32 12.58
CA SER A 364 2.56 28.81 11.22
C SER A 364 3.96 28.36 10.80
N PHE A 365 4.01 27.21 10.16
CA PHE A 365 5.20 26.63 9.55
C PHE A 365 5.01 26.58 8.03
N VAL A 366 5.84 27.27 7.30
CA VAL A 366 5.83 27.28 5.84
C VAL A 366 7.07 26.57 5.32
N ILE A 367 6.90 25.52 4.54
CA ILE A 367 8.01 24.87 3.85
C ILE A 367 8.15 25.53 2.49
N ALA A 368 9.20 26.35 2.35
CA ALA A 368 9.46 27.10 1.11
C ALA A 368 10.48 26.35 0.25
N HIS A 369 10.14 26.11 -1.01
CA HIS A 369 11.05 25.60 -2.03
C HIS A 369 11.61 26.71 -2.94
N ARG A 370 10.98 27.88 -2.93
CA ARG A 370 11.44 29.09 -3.65
C ARG A 370 11.68 30.23 -2.65
N LEU A 371 12.82 30.88 -2.75
CA LEU A 371 13.20 32.03 -1.89
C LEU A 371 12.46 33.34 -2.25
N SER A 372 11.67 33.33 -3.32
CA SER A 372 10.96 34.50 -3.86
C SER A 372 9.47 34.56 -3.52
N THR A 373 9.02 33.66 -2.67
CA THR A 373 7.60 33.65 -2.19
C THR A 373 7.49 34.09 -0.76
#